data_dd92d4e4a9a974e828d10cc3afae4287
#
_entry.id   dd92d4e4a9a974e828d10cc3afae4287
#
_cell.length_a   1.000
_cell.length_b   1.000
_cell.length_c   1.000
_cell.angle_alpha   90.00
_cell.angle_beta   90.00
_cell.angle_gamma   90.00
#
_symmetry.space_group_name_H-M   'P 1'
#
loop_
_entity.id
_entity.type
_entity.pdbx_description
1 polymer ?
#
loop_
_entity_poly.entity_id
_entity_poly.type
_entity_poly.pdbx_seq_one_letter_code
_entity_poly.pdbx_strand_id
1 'polypeptide(L)'
;MAERLKVYLDTSVISYLEQEDTPEHMAETRLLWQEFRKCPEVYDVYISEVTLDELDKAPIHKAEKFISYLKEIDYHLIKLTGAADSLAEEIIVAGILRRKSYDDCLHIAAAILADCDCIVSWNFKHLVNIKTINGIRSIALARRRRIIGIVSLPALLHYTSDEE
;
A
#
# COMPACT_ATOMS: atom_id res chain seq x y z
N MET A 1 -22.43 13.23 1.04
CA MET A 1 -21.84 11.89 0.80
C MET A 1 -20.50 11.82 1.48
N ALA A 2 -20.25 10.71 2.16
CA ALA A 2 -18.95 10.51 2.79
C ALA A 2 -17.87 10.32 1.70
N GLU A 3 -16.71 10.92 1.92
CA GLU A 3 -15.57 10.68 1.06
C GLU A 3 -15.10 9.23 1.21
N ARG A 4 -14.65 8.63 0.12
CA ARG A 4 -14.03 7.32 0.16
C ARG A 4 -12.68 7.41 0.85
N LEU A 5 -12.32 6.36 1.58
CA LEU A 5 -10.97 6.24 2.13
C LEU A 5 -10.01 5.87 1.01
N LYS A 6 -9.05 6.74 0.75
CA LYS A 6 -8.02 6.49 -0.27
C LYS A 6 -6.93 5.61 0.32
N VAL A 7 -6.90 4.36 -0.10
CA VAL A 7 -5.93 3.37 0.40
C VAL A 7 -4.95 2.98 -0.69
N TYR A 8 -3.67 3.08 -0.38
CA TYR A 8 -2.61 2.59 -1.24
C TYR A 8 -2.20 1.19 -0.79
N LEU A 9 -2.14 0.27 -1.72
CA LEU A 9 -1.71 -1.10 -1.46
C LEU A 9 -0.27 -1.29 -1.91
N ASP A 10 0.61 -1.67 -0.97
CA ASP A 10 1.91 -2.15 -1.41
C ASP A 10 1.76 -3.56 -1.97
N THR A 11 2.83 -4.09 -2.53
CA THR A 11 2.80 -5.39 -3.21
C THR A 11 2.42 -6.53 -2.27
N SER A 12 2.76 -6.44 -0.99
CA SER A 12 2.47 -7.50 -0.02
C SER A 12 0.98 -7.77 0.13
N VAL A 13 0.14 -6.75 0.02
CA VAL A 13 -1.32 -6.91 0.15
C VAL A 13 -1.89 -7.78 -0.98
N ILE A 14 -1.27 -7.75 -2.14
CA ILE A 14 -1.71 -8.60 -3.26
C ILE A 14 -1.04 -9.97 -3.18
N SER A 15 0.27 -10.02 -2.93
CA SER A 15 1.01 -11.28 -2.89
C SER A 15 0.54 -12.20 -1.77
N TYR A 16 0.10 -11.65 -0.65
CA TYR A 16 -0.39 -12.44 0.48
C TYR A 16 -1.76 -13.09 0.22
N LEU A 17 -2.45 -12.72 -0.84
CA LEU A 17 -3.65 -13.44 -1.29
C LEU A 17 -3.34 -14.92 -1.63
N GLU A 18 -2.08 -15.21 -1.96
CA GLU A 18 -1.59 -16.56 -2.29
C GLU A 18 -0.44 -17.01 -1.39
N GLN A 19 -0.34 -16.46 -0.17
CA GLN A 19 0.75 -16.74 0.75
C GLN A 19 0.40 -17.92 1.68
N GLU A 20 0.52 -19.13 1.16
CA GLU A 20 0.17 -20.36 1.89
C GLU A 20 1.03 -20.61 3.13
N ASP A 21 2.26 -20.09 3.16
CA ASP A 21 3.19 -20.22 4.29
C ASP A 21 2.70 -19.46 5.54
N THR A 22 1.84 -18.47 5.35
CA THR A 22 1.23 -17.69 6.43
C THR A 22 -0.30 -17.69 6.26
N PRO A 23 -0.94 -18.83 6.54
CA PRO A 23 -2.37 -19.01 6.23
C PRO A 23 -3.29 -18.02 6.93
N GLU A 24 -2.92 -17.56 8.13
CA GLU A 24 -3.71 -16.55 8.86
C GLU A 24 -3.66 -15.19 8.15
N HIS A 25 -2.47 -14.76 7.72
CA HIS A 25 -2.31 -13.53 6.95
C HIS A 25 -3.01 -13.63 5.60
N MET A 26 -2.91 -14.78 4.95
CA MET A 26 -3.61 -15.02 3.68
C MET A 26 -5.13 -14.89 3.86
N ALA A 27 -5.67 -15.48 4.91
CA ALA A 27 -7.11 -15.41 5.20
C ALA A 27 -7.57 -13.96 5.44
N GLU A 28 -6.83 -13.21 6.23
CA GLU A 28 -7.13 -11.80 6.50
C GLU A 28 -7.03 -10.95 5.23
N THR A 29 -6.04 -11.22 4.39
CA THR A 29 -5.87 -10.52 3.11
C THR A 29 -7.06 -10.79 2.19
N ARG A 30 -7.52 -12.02 2.14
CA ARG A 30 -8.71 -12.38 1.35
C ARG A 30 -9.99 -11.74 1.89
N LEU A 31 -10.10 -11.56 3.20
CA LEU A 31 -11.21 -10.82 3.80
C LEU A 31 -11.21 -9.35 3.36
N LEU A 32 -10.05 -8.69 3.36
CA LEU A 32 -9.94 -7.31 2.89
C LEU A 32 -10.32 -7.21 1.41
N TRP A 33 -9.87 -8.19 0.60
CA TRP A 33 -10.21 -8.22 -0.81
C TRP A 33 -11.71 -8.31 -1.04
N GLN A 34 -12.41 -9.11 -0.21
CA GLN A 34 -13.87 -9.17 -0.24
C GLN A 34 -14.51 -7.83 0.13
N GLU A 35 -13.96 -7.11 1.11
CA GLU A 35 -14.45 -5.78 1.46
C GLU A 35 -14.32 -4.80 0.28
N PHE A 36 -13.20 -4.82 -0.42
CA PHE A 36 -13.02 -3.98 -1.61
C PHE A 36 -14.05 -4.29 -2.69
N ARG A 37 -14.37 -5.56 -2.89
CA ARG A 37 -15.37 -5.99 -3.87
C ARG A 37 -16.79 -5.62 -3.46
N LYS A 38 -17.13 -5.77 -2.18
CA LYS A 38 -18.49 -5.59 -1.67
C LYS A 38 -18.82 -4.15 -1.32
N CYS A 39 -17.81 -3.37 -0.96
CA CYS A 39 -17.98 -1.99 -0.46
C CYS A 39 -17.18 -1.00 -1.29
N PRO A 40 -17.39 -0.92 -2.61
CA PRO A 40 -16.64 0.01 -3.47
C PRO A 40 -16.93 1.47 -3.15
N GLU A 41 -18.03 1.76 -2.46
CA GLU A 41 -18.40 3.11 -2.01
C GLU A 41 -17.60 3.58 -0.80
N VAL A 42 -16.89 2.68 -0.10
CA VAL A 42 -16.11 3.01 1.09
C VAL A 42 -14.65 3.29 0.74
N TYR A 43 -14.09 2.50 -0.17
CA TYR A 43 -12.66 2.52 -0.48
C TYR A 43 -12.40 3.05 -1.88
N ASP A 44 -11.35 3.85 -1.99
CA ASP A 44 -10.77 4.27 -3.25
C ASP A 44 -9.36 3.67 -3.28
N VAL A 45 -9.17 2.61 -4.05
CA VAL A 45 -7.96 1.78 -4.01
C VAL A 45 -6.94 2.27 -5.02
N TYR A 46 -5.68 2.40 -4.58
CA TYR A 46 -4.56 2.84 -5.39
C TYR A 46 -3.43 1.81 -5.35
N ILE A 47 -2.83 1.57 -6.49
CA ILE A 47 -1.55 0.87 -6.63
C ILE A 47 -0.68 1.72 -7.56
N SER A 48 0.60 1.37 -7.70
CA SER A 48 1.49 2.06 -8.63
C SER A 48 2.17 1.08 -9.59
N GLU A 49 2.90 1.62 -10.53
CA GLU A 49 3.71 0.83 -11.46
C GLU A 49 4.73 -0.05 -10.73
N VAL A 50 5.25 0.39 -9.58
CA VAL A 50 6.12 -0.46 -8.73
C VAL A 50 5.40 -1.72 -8.29
N THR A 51 4.13 -1.61 -7.92
CA THR A 51 3.32 -2.77 -7.52
C THR A 51 3.26 -3.79 -8.65
N LEU A 52 2.94 -3.32 -9.86
CA LEU A 52 2.85 -4.20 -11.03
C LEU A 52 4.19 -4.83 -11.38
N ASP A 53 5.27 -4.06 -11.34
CA ASP A 53 6.62 -4.56 -11.64
C ASP A 53 7.04 -5.64 -10.65
N GLU A 54 6.77 -5.44 -9.37
CA GLU A 54 7.10 -6.43 -8.35
C GLU A 54 6.25 -7.71 -8.48
N LEU A 55 4.97 -7.58 -8.79
CA LEU A 55 4.10 -8.74 -9.02
C LEU A 55 4.54 -9.54 -10.24
N ASP A 56 5.04 -8.87 -11.28
CA ASP A 56 5.51 -9.49 -12.50
C ASP A 56 6.78 -10.34 -12.30
N LYS A 57 7.53 -10.08 -11.23
CA LYS A 57 8.72 -10.86 -10.87
C LYS A 57 8.40 -12.21 -10.22
N ALA A 58 7.15 -12.44 -9.83
CA ALA A 58 6.73 -13.71 -9.25
C ALA A 58 6.73 -14.82 -10.31
N PRO A 59 6.76 -16.10 -9.90
CA PRO A 59 6.57 -17.21 -10.85
C PRO A 59 5.28 -17.01 -11.66
N ILE A 60 5.33 -17.37 -12.94
CA ILE A 60 4.28 -17.03 -13.91
C ILE A 60 2.87 -17.44 -13.46
N HIS A 61 2.73 -18.62 -12.85
CA HIS A 61 1.42 -19.08 -12.37
C HIS A 61 0.87 -18.22 -11.23
N LYS A 62 1.74 -17.68 -10.38
CA LYS A 62 1.33 -16.73 -9.33
C LYS A 62 1.06 -15.35 -9.89
N ALA A 63 1.91 -14.88 -10.79
CA ALA A 63 1.72 -13.59 -11.44
C ALA A 63 0.35 -13.52 -12.14
N GLU A 64 -0.05 -14.58 -12.83
CA GLU A 64 -1.37 -14.68 -13.47
C GLU A 64 -2.50 -14.60 -12.46
N LYS A 65 -2.36 -15.26 -11.30
CA LYS A 65 -3.36 -15.19 -10.23
C LYS A 65 -3.47 -13.78 -9.66
N PHE A 66 -2.35 -13.10 -9.45
CA PHE A 66 -2.34 -11.73 -8.93
C PHE A 66 -3.08 -10.77 -9.87
N ILE A 67 -2.85 -10.90 -11.17
CA ILE A 67 -3.57 -10.11 -12.17
C ILE A 67 -5.07 -10.43 -12.14
N SER A 68 -5.43 -11.70 -11.97
CA SER A 68 -6.84 -12.11 -11.83
C SER A 68 -7.50 -11.45 -10.62
N TYR A 69 -6.81 -11.40 -9.48
CA TYR A 69 -7.33 -10.70 -8.30
C TYR A 69 -7.54 -9.21 -8.56
N LEU A 70 -6.58 -8.55 -9.21
CA LEU A 70 -6.70 -7.13 -9.52
C LEU A 70 -7.91 -6.83 -10.42
N LYS A 71 -8.27 -7.75 -11.31
CA LYS A 71 -9.47 -7.60 -12.15
C LYS A 71 -10.79 -7.66 -11.38
N GLU A 72 -10.77 -8.14 -10.14
CA GLU A 72 -11.97 -8.25 -9.30
C GLU A 72 -12.35 -6.93 -8.63
N ILE A 73 -11.45 -5.97 -8.60
CA ILE A 73 -11.64 -4.69 -7.91
C ILE A 73 -11.38 -3.51 -8.85
N ASP A 74 -11.98 -2.37 -8.53
CA ASP A 74 -11.65 -1.11 -9.18
C ASP A 74 -10.46 -0.50 -8.46
N TYR A 75 -9.48 -0.02 -9.20
CA TYR A 75 -8.32 0.65 -8.63
C TYR A 75 -7.77 1.72 -9.58
N HIS A 76 -7.05 2.66 -8.99
CA HIS A 76 -6.29 3.66 -9.73
C HIS A 76 -4.84 3.21 -9.83
N LEU A 77 -4.28 3.30 -11.03
CA LEU A 77 -2.86 3.02 -11.24
C LEU A 77 -2.08 4.33 -11.26
N ILE A 78 -1.20 4.51 -10.28
CA ILE A 78 -0.33 5.67 -10.20
C ILE A 78 0.88 5.44 -11.09
N LYS A 79 1.09 6.32 -12.07
CA LYS A 79 2.30 6.31 -12.88
C LYS A 79 3.43 6.99 -12.12
N LEU A 80 4.59 6.38 -12.11
CA LEU A 80 5.77 6.94 -11.47
C LEU A 80 6.36 8.06 -12.32
N THR A 81 6.73 9.13 -11.66
CA THR A 81 7.31 10.33 -12.29
C THR A 81 8.64 10.66 -11.62
N GLY A 82 9.36 11.64 -12.20
CA GLY A 82 10.56 12.15 -11.57
C GLY A 82 10.32 12.69 -10.16
N ALA A 83 9.12 13.19 -9.87
CA ALA A 83 8.74 13.63 -8.53
C ALA A 83 8.74 12.47 -7.53
N ALA A 84 8.31 11.29 -7.94
CA ALA A 84 8.35 10.09 -7.11
C ALA A 84 9.78 9.67 -6.78
N ASP A 85 10.67 9.67 -7.79
CA ASP A 85 12.08 9.37 -7.58
C ASP A 85 12.74 10.38 -6.65
N SER A 86 12.45 11.66 -6.82
CA SER A 86 13.00 12.72 -5.95
C SER A 86 12.56 12.55 -4.50
N LEU A 87 11.29 12.20 -4.28
CA LEU A 87 10.76 11.98 -2.94
C LEU A 87 11.35 10.70 -2.32
N ALA A 88 11.50 9.64 -3.11
CA ALA A 88 12.15 8.41 -2.66
C ALA A 88 13.62 8.66 -2.23
N GLU A 89 14.36 9.44 -2.99
CA GLU A 89 15.72 9.85 -2.62
C GLU A 89 15.74 10.67 -1.32
N GLU A 90 14.79 11.56 -1.13
CA GLU A 90 14.67 12.33 0.10
C GLU A 90 14.45 11.41 1.32
N ILE A 91 13.65 10.38 1.19
CA ILE A 91 13.40 9.39 2.25
C ILE A 91 14.71 8.69 2.63
N ILE A 92 15.50 8.30 1.63
CA ILE A 92 16.79 7.65 1.83
C ILE A 92 17.80 8.61 2.47
N VAL A 93 17.91 9.82 1.96
CA VAL A 93 18.83 10.84 2.50
C VAL A 93 18.49 11.18 3.95
N ALA A 94 17.21 11.21 4.29
CA ALA A 94 16.75 11.43 5.66
C ALA A 94 17.04 10.25 6.61
N GLY A 95 17.53 9.13 6.08
CA GLY A 95 17.88 7.95 6.87
C GLY A 95 16.68 7.14 7.36
N ILE A 96 15.50 7.35 6.79
CA ILE A 96 14.28 6.63 7.19
C ILE A 96 14.34 5.19 6.71
N LEU A 97 14.72 4.99 5.46
CA LEU A 97 14.96 3.68 4.85
C LEU A 97 16.32 3.67 4.16
N ARG A 98 16.85 2.47 3.94
CA ARG A 98 18.13 2.30 3.25
C ARG A 98 17.92 2.20 1.75
N ARG A 99 18.98 2.48 0.98
CA ARG A 99 18.93 2.43 -0.49
C ARG A 99 18.47 1.07 -1.04
N LYS A 100 18.78 -0.01 -0.38
CA LYS A 100 18.30 -1.36 -0.78
C LYS A 100 16.77 -1.48 -0.69
N SER A 101 16.10 -0.59 0.02
CA SER A 101 14.64 -0.53 0.14
C SER A 101 14.05 0.57 -0.74
N TYR A 102 14.71 0.89 -1.85
CA TYR A 102 14.28 1.95 -2.76
C TYR A 102 12.85 1.73 -3.29
N ASP A 103 12.49 0.47 -3.59
CA ASP A 103 11.14 0.17 -4.04
C ASP A 103 10.08 0.49 -2.97
N ASP A 104 10.40 0.23 -1.69
CA ASP A 104 9.51 0.64 -0.60
C ASP A 104 9.37 2.16 -0.54
N CYS A 105 10.46 2.89 -0.79
CA CYS A 105 10.42 4.34 -0.87
C CYS A 105 9.55 4.84 -2.03
N LEU A 106 9.57 4.14 -3.16
CA LEU A 106 8.71 4.48 -4.30
C LEU A 106 7.23 4.24 -3.99
N HIS A 107 6.90 3.17 -3.27
CA HIS A 107 5.53 2.94 -2.80
C HIS A 107 5.06 4.11 -1.93
N ILE A 108 5.88 4.53 -0.98
CA ILE A 108 5.56 5.64 -0.09
C ILE A 108 5.39 6.93 -0.89
N ALA A 109 6.35 7.21 -1.78
CA ALA A 109 6.32 8.42 -2.61
C ALA A 109 5.08 8.48 -3.49
N ALA A 110 4.73 7.37 -4.13
CA ALA A 110 3.52 7.29 -4.96
C ALA A 110 2.26 7.60 -4.15
N ALA A 111 2.15 7.02 -2.97
CA ALA A 111 0.99 7.23 -2.10
C ALA A 111 0.89 8.69 -1.61
N ILE A 112 2.02 9.31 -1.25
CA ILE A 112 2.05 10.71 -0.82
C ILE A 112 1.64 11.63 -1.98
N LEU A 113 2.20 11.41 -3.16
CA LEU A 113 1.94 12.28 -4.33
C LEU A 113 0.51 12.14 -4.85
N ALA A 114 -0.14 11.00 -4.62
CA ALA A 114 -1.55 10.78 -4.95
C ALA A 114 -2.50 11.24 -3.83
N ASP A 115 -1.98 11.80 -2.76
CA ASP A 115 -2.76 12.24 -1.59
C ASP A 115 -3.62 11.14 -0.98
N CYS A 116 -3.08 9.92 -0.89
CA CYS A 116 -3.75 8.82 -0.23
C CYS A 116 -3.86 9.05 1.28
N ASP A 117 -4.89 8.48 1.89
CA ASP A 117 -5.10 8.59 3.33
C ASP A 117 -4.18 7.65 4.09
N CYS A 118 -3.94 6.46 3.56
CA CYS A 118 -3.03 5.50 4.19
C CYS A 118 -2.40 4.55 3.17
N ILE A 119 -1.28 3.96 3.61
CA ILE A 119 -0.65 2.80 2.96
C ILE A 119 -0.99 1.59 3.80
N VAL A 120 -1.46 0.54 3.16
CA VAL A 120 -1.76 -0.76 3.79
C VAL A 120 -0.66 -1.74 3.43
N SER A 121 -0.11 -2.43 4.41
CA SER A 121 1.02 -3.32 4.17
C SER A 121 1.12 -4.44 5.20
N TRP A 122 1.70 -5.55 4.80
CA TRP A 122 2.17 -6.60 5.69
C TRP A 122 3.64 -6.46 6.05
N ASN A 123 4.32 -5.47 5.47
CA ASN A 123 5.76 -5.28 5.68
C ASN A 123 6.04 -4.54 6.99
N PHE A 124 6.08 -5.27 8.11
CA PHE A 124 6.38 -4.70 9.42
C PHE A 124 7.83 -4.25 9.55
N LYS A 125 8.73 -4.87 8.79
CA LYS A 125 10.16 -4.56 8.87
C LYS A 125 10.49 -3.18 8.32
N HIS A 126 9.92 -2.81 7.17
CA HIS A 126 10.29 -1.58 6.47
C HIS A 126 9.20 -0.51 6.47
N LEU A 127 7.93 -0.87 6.53
CA LEU A 127 6.83 0.09 6.39
C LEU A 127 6.05 0.31 7.68
N VAL A 128 5.50 -0.76 8.26
CA VAL A 128 4.60 -0.64 9.42
C VAL A 128 5.41 -0.71 10.70
N ASN A 129 6.16 0.34 10.98
CA ASN A 129 6.94 0.47 12.21
C ASN A 129 7.09 1.94 12.59
N ILE A 130 7.41 2.20 13.85
CA ILE A 130 7.45 3.56 14.40
C ILE A 130 8.46 4.45 13.67
N LYS A 131 9.63 3.92 13.34
CA LYS A 131 10.67 4.70 12.67
C LYS A 131 10.19 5.21 11.31
N THR A 132 9.64 4.32 10.49
CA THR A 132 9.14 4.69 9.17
C THR A 132 7.94 5.62 9.28
N ILE A 133 6.97 5.27 10.12
CA ILE A 133 5.75 6.07 10.31
C ILE A 133 6.10 7.51 10.71
N ASN A 134 6.95 7.68 11.72
CA ASN A 134 7.33 9.01 12.19
C ASN A 134 8.18 9.76 11.17
N GLY A 135 9.11 9.07 10.50
CA GLY A 135 9.95 9.69 9.48
C GLY A 135 9.15 10.20 8.29
N ILE A 136 8.21 9.40 7.80
CA ILE A 136 7.36 9.80 6.68
C ILE A 136 6.42 10.93 7.08
N ARG A 137 5.89 10.89 8.29
CA ARG A 137 5.09 12.01 8.82
C ARG A 137 5.86 13.32 8.80
N SER A 138 7.12 13.29 9.22
CA SER A 138 7.99 14.48 9.22
C SER A 138 8.23 15.03 7.81
N ILE A 139 8.44 14.15 6.83
CA ILE A 139 8.61 14.55 5.43
C ILE A 139 7.34 15.18 4.88
N ALA A 140 6.18 14.56 5.13
CA ALA A 140 4.90 15.10 4.66
C ALA A 140 4.65 16.51 5.26
N LEU A 141 4.90 16.68 6.55
CA LEU A 141 4.76 17.99 7.22
C LEU A 141 5.69 19.04 6.62
N ALA A 142 6.97 18.69 6.40
CA ALA A 142 7.94 19.59 5.82
C ALA A 142 7.56 20.03 4.40
N ARG A 143 6.93 19.16 3.65
CA ARG A 143 6.48 19.45 2.29
C ARG A 143 5.08 20.06 2.23
N ARG A 144 4.46 20.29 3.38
CA ARG A 144 3.06 20.77 3.48
C ARG A 144 2.08 19.88 2.70
N ARG A 145 2.34 18.57 2.74
CA ARG A 145 1.50 17.57 2.16
C ARG A 145 0.58 16.95 3.21
N ARG A 146 -0.48 16.29 2.76
CA ARG A 146 -1.36 15.50 3.63
C ARG A 146 -0.53 14.47 4.40
N ILE A 147 -0.75 14.35 5.70
CA ILE A 147 -0.14 13.31 6.51
C ILE A 147 -0.75 11.99 6.10
N ILE A 148 0.11 11.04 5.73
CA ILE A 148 -0.31 9.71 5.34
C ILE A 148 -0.12 8.73 6.49
N GLY A 149 -1.14 7.90 6.75
CA GLY A 149 -1.03 6.80 7.69
C GLY A 149 -0.33 5.61 7.03
N ILE A 150 0.40 4.84 7.83
CA ILE A 150 0.95 3.55 7.38
C ILE A 150 0.42 2.52 8.35
N VAL A 151 -0.43 1.61 7.85
CA VAL A 151 -1.16 0.69 8.70
C VAL A 151 -0.97 -0.75 8.24
N SER A 152 -1.04 -1.68 9.19
CA SER A 152 -1.10 -3.10 8.87
C SER A 152 -2.46 -3.45 8.28
N LEU A 153 -2.51 -4.53 7.51
CA LEU A 153 -3.77 -4.97 6.92
C LEU A 153 -4.85 -5.26 7.98
N PRO A 154 -4.54 -5.94 9.10
CA PRO A 154 -5.55 -6.15 10.13
C PRO A 154 -6.15 -4.87 10.70
N ALA A 155 -5.36 -3.80 10.76
CA ALA A 155 -5.85 -2.51 11.25
C ALA A 155 -6.94 -1.91 10.36
N LEU A 156 -6.90 -2.21 9.06
CA LEU A 156 -7.91 -1.73 8.10
C LEU A 156 -9.16 -2.60 8.07
N LEU A 157 -9.05 -3.91 8.37
CA LEU A 157 -10.16 -4.87 8.26
C LEU A 157 -11.42 -4.47 9.02
N HIS A 158 -11.29 -3.72 10.09
CA HIS A 158 -12.42 -3.31 10.91
C HIS A 158 -12.91 -1.89 10.64
N TYR A 159 -12.41 -1.27 9.58
CA TYR A 159 -12.76 0.11 9.26
C TYR A 159 -14.26 0.32 9.02
N THR A 160 -14.91 -0.66 8.39
CA THR A 160 -16.34 -0.61 8.08
C THR A 160 -17.22 -1.25 9.13
N SER A 161 -16.62 -1.83 10.18
CA SER A 161 -17.40 -2.45 11.25
C SER A 161 -18.01 -1.38 12.12
N ASP A 162 -19.34 -1.37 12.20
CA ASP A 162 -20.03 -0.59 13.21
C ASP A 162 -19.77 -1.29 14.55
N GLU A 163 -18.85 -0.76 15.33
CA GLU A 163 -18.65 -1.22 16.67
C GLU A 163 -19.81 -0.75 17.53
N GLU A 164 -20.62 -1.68 17.92
CA GLU A 164 -21.62 -1.44 18.96
C GLU A 164 -20.97 -1.52 20.34
#